data_3a90a3e7d6f04bf0529896a0b5933e71
#
_entry.id   3a90a3e7d6f04bf0529896a0b5933e71
#
_cell.length_a   1.000
_cell.length_b   1.000
_cell.length_c   1.000
_cell.angle_alpha   90.00
_cell.angle_beta   90.00
_cell.angle_gamma   90.00
#
_symmetry.space_group_name_H-M   'P 1'
#
loop_
_entity.id
_entity.type
_entity.pdbx_description
1 polymer ?
#
loop_
_entity_poly.entity_id
_entity_poly.type
_entity_poly.pdbx_seq_one_letter_code
_entity_poly.pdbx_strand_id
1 'polypeptide(L)'
;MILGSFYFKKKAREALKGNWQTALLITFFSGIFMTLASVLQSVAFPDVMMYASYGLFDELYVEMNKVSQGAWIGFSVLSILSIVLSPVLMLGCNHYFISRMRAEELGMPGLWSRMSSLLRALWLYIVMGVRIFLWSLLLVVPGIIAAIRYSMAPYYMAEDPSISATEAIEKSKHAMLDMKLSYFSLMISFLGWSLVAMMAQVLLVSINVVFALVAAQFMQLAISTYMNGACASFYLTVSSKNGIGAARQEMFDRMRQMGVDPSTYSGEDREEERGAPQAEEDDGAADPKPNGDGGSADGGGDDR
;
A
#
# COMPACT_ATOMS: atom_id res chain seq x y z
N MET A 1 12.38 5.48 -11.83
CA MET A 1 13.28 5.29 -10.67
C MET A 1 12.49 4.85 -9.45
N ILE A 2 12.97 3.85 -8.69
CA ILE A 2 12.27 3.30 -7.52
C ILE A 2 12.81 3.99 -6.27
N LEU A 3 11.96 4.73 -5.54
CA LEU A 3 12.30 5.19 -4.21
C LEU A 3 12.43 3.98 -3.28
N GLY A 4 13.62 3.78 -2.70
CA GLY A 4 13.92 2.61 -1.89
C GLY A 4 13.07 2.56 -0.61
N SER A 5 12.67 1.34 -0.20
CA SER A 5 11.91 1.10 1.04
C SER A 5 12.59 1.68 2.29
N PHE A 6 13.91 1.78 2.27
CA PHE A 6 14.70 2.34 3.36
C PHE A 6 14.37 3.81 3.67
N TYR A 7 14.08 4.62 2.63
CA TYR A 7 13.71 6.03 2.79
C TYR A 7 12.47 6.19 3.68
N PHE A 8 11.40 5.49 3.36
CA PHE A 8 10.12 5.54 4.09
C PHE A 8 10.25 4.98 5.51
N LYS A 9 11.01 3.90 5.67
CA LYS A 9 11.30 3.28 6.96
C LYS A 9 12.09 4.20 7.88
N LYS A 10 13.10 4.91 7.35
CA LYS A 10 13.88 5.87 8.12
C LYS A 10 13.00 7.01 8.61
N LYS A 11 12.21 7.61 7.71
CA LYS A 11 11.27 8.70 8.04
C LYS A 11 10.27 8.28 9.11
N ALA A 12 9.70 7.08 9.00
CA ALA A 12 8.80 6.53 10.00
C ALA A 12 9.49 6.36 11.36
N ARG A 13 10.71 5.84 11.39
CA ARG A 13 11.47 5.66 12.63
C ARG A 13 11.77 6.99 13.32
N GLU A 14 12.15 8.01 12.56
CA GLU A 14 12.43 9.35 13.07
C GLU A 14 11.18 9.99 13.67
N ALA A 15 10.04 9.92 12.98
CA ALA A 15 8.78 10.48 13.45
C ALA A 15 8.20 9.72 14.67
N LEU A 16 8.42 8.44 14.79
CA LEU A 16 7.98 7.63 15.92
C LEU A 16 8.91 7.72 17.15
N LYS A 17 10.10 8.32 16.98
CA LYS A 17 11.05 8.45 18.09
C LYS A 17 10.43 9.22 19.25
N GLY A 18 10.45 8.64 20.44
CA GLY A 18 9.84 9.19 21.66
C GLY A 18 8.34 8.91 21.82
N ASN A 19 7.63 8.40 20.80
CA ASN A 19 6.17 8.17 20.83
C ASN A 19 5.76 6.73 20.46
N TRP A 20 6.68 5.77 20.56
CA TRP A 20 6.41 4.37 20.23
C TRP A 20 5.26 3.77 21.04
N GLN A 21 5.16 4.13 22.34
CA GLN A 21 4.11 3.62 23.22
C GLN A 21 2.71 4.01 22.71
N THR A 22 2.51 5.29 22.41
CA THR A 22 1.23 5.78 21.85
C THR A 22 0.92 5.16 20.50
N ALA A 23 1.91 5.03 19.62
CA ALA A 23 1.74 4.40 18.31
C ALA A 23 1.36 2.91 18.42
N LEU A 24 2.00 2.16 19.32
CA LEU A 24 1.67 0.77 19.63
C LEU A 24 0.24 0.64 20.18
N LEU A 25 -0.15 1.49 21.13
CA LEU A 25 -1.51 1.49 21.69
C LEU A 25 -2.56 1.78 20.62
N ILE A 26 -2.35 2.78 19.77
CA ILE A 26 -3.28 3.12 18.70
C ILE A 26 -3.40 1.98 17.68
N THR A 27 -2.28 1.36 17.30
CA THR A 27 -2.30 0.20 16.40
C THR A 27 -3.00 -1.00 17.06
N PHE A 28 -2.76 -1.25 18.34
CA PHE A 28 -3.44 -2.30 19.09
C PHE A 28 -4.95 -2.07 19.14
N PHE A 29 -5.39 -0.87 19.54
CA PHE A 29 -6.82 -0.58 19.62
C PHE A 29 -7.50 -0.53 18.24
N SER A 30 -6.78 -0.17 17.17
CA SER A 30 -7.34 -0.21 15.82
C SER A 30 -7.66 -1.64 15.35
N GLY A 31 -6.93 -2.64 15.85
CA GLY A 31 -7.11 -4.06 15.53
C GLY A 31 -7.76 -4.91 16.64
N ILE A 32 -8.23 -4.29 17.74
CA ILE A 32 -8.65 -5.03 18.94
C ILE A 32 -9.74 -6.06 18.69
N PHE A 33 -10.74 -5.71 17.89
CA PHE A 33 -11.85 -6.62 17.58
C PHE A 33 -11.40 -7.85 16.78
N MET A 34 -10.49 -7.64 15.81
CA MET A 34 -9.89 -8.74 15.05
C MET A 34 -9.03 -9.62 15.95
N THR A 35 -8.25 -9.02 16.84
CA THR A 35 -7.41 -9.76 17.79
C THR A 35 -8.28 -10.58 18.76
N LEU A 36 -9.35 -10.00 19.31
CA LEU A 36 -10.27 -10.72 20.19
C LEU A 36 -10.99 -11.86 19.46
N ALA A 37 -11.43 -11.63 18.21
CA ALA A 37 -12.06 -12.66 17.40
C ALA A 37 -11.07 -13.81 17.10
N SER A 38 -9.81 -13.52 16.76
CA SER A 38 -8.80 -14.53 16.49
C SER A 38 -8.41 -15.32 17.76
N VAL A 39 -8.34 -14.68 18.92
CA VAL A 39 -8.11 -15.37 20.19
C VAL A 39 -9.28 -16.26 20.54
N LEU A 40 -10.52 -15.77 20.45
CA LEU A 40 -11.70 -16.60 20.69
C LEU A 40 -11.75 -17.79 19.73
N GLN A 41 -11.42 -17.57 18.47
CA GLN A 41 -11.36 -18.64 17.46
C GLN A 41 -10.31 -19.71 17.86
N SER A 42 -9.11 -19.30 18.25
CA SER A 42 -8.04 -20.25 18.59
C SER A 42 -8.32 -21.04 19.88
N VAL A 43 -9.09 -20.46 20.80
CA VAL A 43 -9.43 -21.10 22.08
C VAL A 43 -10.70 -21.96 21.98
N ALA A 44 -11.72 -21.44 21.31
CA ALA A 44 -13.04 -22.10 21.26
C ALA A 44 -13.18 -23.10 20.08
N PHE A 45 -12.33 -22.96 19.03
CA PHE A 45 -12.43 -23.73 17.79
C PHE A 45 -11.11 -24.37 17.35
N PRO A 46 -10.25 -24.92 18.23
CA PRO A 46 -8.92 -25.41 17.85
C PRO A 46 -9.00 -26.54 16.83
N ASP A 47 -9.85 -27.52 17.08
CA ASP A 47 -9.99 -28.72 16.25
C ASP A 47 -10.74 -28.41 14.94
N VAL A 48 -11.72 -27.52 14.96
CA VAL A 48 -12.46 -27.04 13.78
C VAL A 48 -11.49 -26.46 12.74
N MET A 49 -10.54 -25.62 13.18
CA MET A 49 -9.54 -25.03 12.27
C MET A 49 -8.57 -26.08 11.73
N MET A 50 -8.17 -27.04 12.54
CA MET A 50 -7.29 -28.15 12.14
C MET A 50 -7.96 -29.01 11.05
N TYR A 51 -9.16 -29.50 11.30
CA TYR A 51 -9.88 -30.35 10.35
C TYR A 51 -10.24 -29.61 9.05
N ALA A 52 -10.61 -28.32 9.13
CA ALA A 52 -10.85 -27.48 7.96
C ALA A 52 -9.59 -27.35 7.09
N SER A 53 -8.41 -27.19 7.71
CA SER A 53 -7.14 -27.05 6.99
C SER A 53 -6.69 -28.32 6.26
N TYR A 54 -7.07 -29.50 6.78
CA TYR A 54 -6.78 -30.79 6.16
C TYR A 54 -7.88 -31.28 5.20
N GLY A 55 -8.98 -30.52 5.06
CA GLY A 55 -10.11 -30.90 4.19
C GLY A 55 -10.88 -32.12 4.68
N LEU A 56 -10.85 -32.42 5.99
CA LEU A 56 -11.53 -33.54 6.63
C LEU A 56 -12.95 -33.12 7.04
N PHE A 57 -13.86 -33.09 6.05
CA PHE A 57 -15.19 -32.47 6.23
C PHE A 57 -16.12 -33.26 7.16
N ASP A 58 -15.98 -34.57 7.25
CA ASP A 58 -16.81 -35.39 8.14
C ASP A 58 -16.45 -35.14 9.60
N GLU A 59 -15.16 -35.14 9.93
CA GLU A 59 -14.63 -34.83 11.25
C GLU A 59 -14.91 -33.37 11.61
N LEU A 60 -14.76 -32.45 10.63
CA LEU A 60 -15.08 -31.05 10.80
C LEU A 60 -16.54 -30.84 11.26
N TYR A 61 -17.50 -31.54 10.62
CA TYR A 61 -18.91 -31.46 11.02
C TYR A 61 -19.16 -31.93 12.45
N VAL A 62 -18.48 -33.01 12.87
CA VAL A 62 -18.56 -33.54 14.24
C VAL A 62 -18.01 -32.54 15.25
N GLU A 63 -16.82 -31.94 14.96
CA GLU A 63 -16.20 -30.97 15.86
C GLU A 63 -16.99 -29.65 15.95
N MET A 64 -17.54 -29.18 14.85
CA MET A 64 -18.41 -28.01 14.84
C MET A 64 -19.61 -28.16 15.77
N ASN A 65 -20.20 -29.37 15.86
CA ASN A 65 -21.32 -29.65 16.74
C ASN A 65 -20.96 -29.77 18.24
N LYS A 66 -19.68 -29.97 18.57
CA LYS A 66 -19.19 -29.99 19.96
C LYS A 66 -19.00 -28.58 20.53
N VAL A 67 -18.85 -27.58 19.66
CA VAL A 67 -18.65 -26.18 20.08
C VAL A 67 -19.93 -25.65 20.71
N SER A 68 -19.81 -25.02 21.88
CA SER A 68 -20.97 -24.44 22.57
C SER A 68 -21.63 -23.33 21.77
N GLN A 69 -22.96 -23.25 21.85
CA GLN A 69 -23.72 -22.15 21.21
C GLN A 69 -23.22 -20.77 21.64
N GLY A 70 -22.80 -20.61 22.91
CA GLY A 70 -22.25 -19.37 23.41
C GLY A 70 -20.96 -18.95 22.69
N ALA A 71 -20.07 -19.91 22.38
CA ALA A 71 -18.87 -19.64 21.58
C ALA A 71 -19.20 -19.17 20.17
N TRP A 72 -20.16 -19.83 19.50
CA TRP A 72 -20.64 -19.41 18.18
C TRP A 72 -21.24 -18.01 18.18
N ILE A 73 -22.09 -17.70 19.16
CA ILE A 73 -22.68 -16.36 19.33
C ILE A 73 -21.58 -15.33 19.59
N GLY A 74 -20.67 -15.59 20.51
CA GLY A 74 -19.56 -14.69 20.84
C GLY A 74 -18.65 -14.42 19.62
N PHE A 75 -18.29 -15.45 18.88
CA PHE A 75 -17.51 -15.33 17.65
C PHE A 75 -18.23 -14.53 16.58
N SER A 76 -19.54 -14.79 16.38
CA SER A 76 -20.36 -14.06 15.40
C SER A 76 -20.48 -12.58 15.75
N VAL A 77 -20.72 -12.25 17.01
CA VAL A 77 -20.83 -10.86 17.49
C VAL A 77 -19.48 -10.14 17.30
N LEU A 78 -18.37 -10.75 17.70
CA LEU A 78 -17.03 -10.16 17.53
C LEU A 78 -16.69 -9.98 16.04
N SER A 79 -17.06 -10.93 15.19
CA SER A 79 -16.83 -10.84 13.74
C SER A 79 -17.63 -9.70 13.12
N ILE A 80 -18.91 -9.54 13.49
CA ILE A 80 -19.75 -8.43 13.03
C ILE A 80 -19.17 -7.09 13.51
N LEU A 81 -18.78 -6.98 14.78
CA LEU A 81 -18.16 -5.78 15.33
C LEU A 81 -16.84 -5.46 14.59
N SER A 82 -16.05 -6.49 14.27
CA SER A 82 -14.82 -6.31 13.48
C SER A 82 -15.11 -5.75 12.09
N ILE A 83 -16.08 -6.32 11.38
CA ILE A 83 -16.44 -5.85 10.02
C ILE A 83 -16.92 -4.40 10.04
N VAL A 84 -17.72 -4.02 11.04
CA VAL A 84 -18.31 -2.69 11.10
C VAL A 84 -17.36 -1.64 11.66
N LEU A 85 -16.62 -1.93 12.72
CA LEU A 85 -15.80 -0.94 13.44
C LEU A 85 -14.36 -0.85 12.94
N SER A 86 -13.75 -1.95 12.46
CA SER A 86 -12.35 -1.92 12.02
C SER A 86 -12.08 -0.89 10.91
N PRO A 87 -12.96 -0.68 9.91
CA PRO A 87 -12.74 0.34 8.88
C PRO A 87 -12.53 1.74 9.45
N VAL A 88 -13.38 2.17 10.38
CA VAL A 88 -13.29 3.53 10.94
C VAL A 88 -12.12 3.66 11.92
N LEU A 89 -11.84 2.62 12.71
CA LEU A 89 -10.67 2.60 13.58
C LEU A 89 -9.37 2.63 12.77
N MET A 90 -9.33 1.97 11.62
CA MET A 90 -8.19 2.03 10.70
C MET A 90 -8.03 3.43 10.09
N LEU A 91 -9.12 4.14 9.77
CA LEU A 91 -9.05 5.55 9.36
C LEU A 91 -8.49 6.44 10.48
N GLY A 92 -8.92 6.25 11.71
CA GLY A 92 -8.38 6.96 12.89
C GLY A 92 -6.90 6.67 13.09
N CYS A 93 -6.50 5.41 12.94
CA CYS A 93 -5.11 4.98 12.99
C CYS A 93 -4.27 5.66 11.88
N ASN A 94 -4.74 5.65 10.63
CA ASN A 94 -4.07 6.31 9.51
C ASN A 94 -3.96 7.82 9.76
N HIS A 95 -5.01 8.46 10.27
CA HIS A 95 -4.99 9.88 10.61
C HIS A 95 -3.93 10.19 11.67
N TYR A 96 -3.83 9.40 12.73
CA TYR A 96 -2.77 9.54 13.73
C TYR A 96 -1.38 9.46 13.11
N PHE A 97 -1.12 8.43 12.28
CA PHE A 97 0.19 8.28 11.66
C PHE A 97 0.52 9.41 10.66
N ILE A 98 -0.47 9.91 9.90
CA ILE A 98 -0.29 11.10 9.03
C ILE A 98 0.11 12.31 9.86
N SER A 99 -0.65 12.63 10.91
CA SER A 99 -0.37 13.76 11.79
C SER A 99 0.98 13.62 12.48
N ARG A 100 1.33 12.42 12.89
CA ARG A 100 2.64 12.14 13.50
C ARG A 100 3.81 12.38 12.53
N MET A 101 3.63 12.02 11.25
CA MET A 101 4.62 12.34 10.20
C MET A 101 4.76 13.83 9.92
N ARG A 102 3.72 14.63 10.23
CA ARG A 102 3.74 16.11 10.15
C ARG A 102 4.25 16.78 11.42
N ALA A 103 4.71 16.00 12.40
CA ALA A 103 5.11 16.45 13.73
C ALA A 103 3.97 17.12 14.54
N GLU A 104 2.71 16.79 14.24
CA GLU A 104 1.55 17.19 15.01
C GLU A 104 1.38 16.26 16.21
N GLU A 105 0.99 16.81 17.37
CA GLU A 105 0.78 16.02 18.58
C GLU A 105 -0.69 15.56 18.67
N LEU A 106 -1.00 14.46 18.03
CA LEU A 106 -2.26 13.74 18.22
C LEU A 106 -2.03 12.55 19.17
N GLY A 107 -2.71 12.57 20.31
CA GLY A 107 -2.72 11.44 21.24
C GLY A 107 -3.79 10.38 20.90
N MET A 108 -4.16 9.57 21.89
CA MET A 108 -5.25 8.56 21.77
C MET A 108 -6.58 9.10 21.23
N PRO A 109 -7.01 10.35 21.49
CA PRO A 109 -8.22 10.91 20.87
C PRO A 109 -8.19 10.91 19.34
N GLY A 110 -7.00 10.91 18.72
CA GLY A 110 -6.84 10.82 17.27
C GLY A 110 -7.46 9.56 16.66
N LEU A 111 -7.44 8.44 17.38
CA LEU A 111 -8.08 7.19 16.93
C LEU A 111 -9.61 7.35 16.74
N TRP A 112 -10.25 8.06 17.67
CA TRP A 112 -11.69 8.27 17.68
C TRP A 112 -12.17 9.42 16.80
N SER A 113 -11.24 10.25 16.31
CA SER A 113 -11.53 11.47 15.54
C SER A 113 -12.32 11.22 14.25
N ARG A 114 -12.29 9.99 13.74
CA ARG A 114 -12.96 9.59 12.48
C ARG A 114 -14.25 8.79 12.70
N MET A 115 -14.73 8.65 13.95
CA MET A 115 -15.90 7.84 14.28
C MET A 115 -17.19 8.31 13.58
N SER A 116 -17.34 9.62 13.35
CA SER A 116 -18.44 10.19 12.58
C SER A 116 -18.49 9.73 11.11
N SER A 117 -17.39 9.18 10.59
CA SER A 117 -17.26 8.71 9.21
C SER A 117 -17.43 7.21 9.03
N LEU A 118 -18.02 6.51 10.03
CA LEU A 118 -18.15 5.05 10.06
C LEU A 118 -18.75 4.49 8.75
N LEU A 119 -19.91 5.02 8.32
CA LEU A 119 -20.57 4.51 7.12
C LEU A 119 -19.75 4.76 5.84
N ARG A 120 -19.06 5.91 5.77
CA ARG A 120 -18.19 6.22 4.62
C ARG A 120 -16.96 5.32 4.61
N ALA A 121 -16.37 5.07 5.79
CA ALA A 121 -15.25 4.13 5.94
C ALA A 121 -15.67 2.73 5.50
N LEU A 122 -16.78 2.23 6.02
CA LEU A 122 -17.31 0.91 5.66
C LEU A 122 -17.56 0.82 4.15
N TRP A 123 -18.20 1.82 3.56
CA TRP A 123 -18.47 1.89 2.13
C TRP A 123 -17.17 1.89 1.30
N LEU A 124 -16.15 2.64 1.72
CA LEU A 124 -14.85 2.64 1.06
C LEU A 124 -14.24 1.23 1.00
N TYR A 125 -14.19 0.53 2.14
CA TYR A 125 -13.59 -0.81 2.18
C TYR A 125 -14.41 -1.83 1.40
N ILE A 126 -15.74 -1.73 1.38
CA ILE A 126 -16.61 -2.58 0.54
C ILE A 126 -16.30 -2.34 -0.93
N VAL A 127 -16.30 -1.08 -1.40
CA VAL A 127 -16.05 -0.76 -2.81
C VAL A 127 -14.64 -1.17 -3.23
N MET A 128 -13.64 -0.95 -2.37
CA MET A 128 -12.27 -1.41 -2.62
C MET A 128 -12.22 -2.94 -2.71
N GLY A 129 -12.81 -3.64 -1.75
CA GLY A 129 -12.83 -5.10 -1.70
C GLY A 129 -13.47 -5.71 -2.94
N VAL A 130 -14.65 -5.21 -3.33
CA VAL A 130 -15.34 -5.67 -4.55
C VAL A 130 -14.49 -5.44 -5.80
N ARG A 131 -13.90 -4.25 -5.95
CA ARG A 131 -13.03 -3.95 -7.10
C ARG A 131 -11.78 -4.84 -7.15
N ILE A 132 -11.12 -5.06 -6.02
CA ILE A 132 -9.95 -5.94 -5.94
C ILE A 132 -10.35 -7.38 -6.25
N PHE A 133 -11.47 -7.85 -5.69
CA PHE A 133 -12.00 -9.19 -5.94
C PHE A 133 -12.30 -9.43 -7.42
N LEU A 134 -12.98 -8.49 -8.09
CA LEU A 134 -13.26 -8.57 -9.53
C LEU A 134 -11.98 -8.68 -10.38
N TRP A 135 -10.94 -7.89 -10.05
CA TRP A 135 -9.66 -7.99 -10.73
C TRP A 135 -8.93 -9.30 -10.42
N SER A 136 -9.07 -9.82 -9.20
CA SER A 136 -8.47 -11.10 -8.80
C SER A 136 -9.16 -12.31 -9.46
N LEU A 137 -10.45 -12.19 -9.79
CA LEU A 137 -11.18 -13.19 -10.57
C LEU A 137 -10.63 -13.34 -12.01
N LEU A 138 -10.16 -12.24 -12.60
CA LEU A 138 -9.53 -12.32 -13.92
C LEU A 138 -8.18 -13.04 -13.83
N LEU A 139 -7.30 -12.59 -12.93
CA LEU A 139 -5.99 -13.17 -12.67
C LEU A 139 -5.45 -12.60 -11.34
N VAL A 140 -4.63 -13.37 -10.64
CA VAL A 140 -4.02 -12.95 -9.37
C VAL A 140 -3.16 -11.69 -9.52
N VAL A 141 -2.38 -11.59 -10.59
CA VAL A 141 -1.48 -10.43 -10.83
C VAL A 141 -2.24 -9.12 -11.01
N PRO A 142 -3.29 -9.01 -11.84
CA PRO A 142 -4.13 -7.80 -11.89
C PRO A 142 -4.78 -7.45 -10.55
N GLY A 143 -5.17 -8.45 -9.76
CA GLY A 143 -5.70 -8.24 -8.40
C GLY A 143 -4.68 -7.56 -7.47
N ILE A 144 -3.43 -8.02 -7.48
CA ILE A 144 -2.32 -7.40 -6.72
C ILE A 144 -2.08 -5.96 -7.19
N ILE A 145 -2.06 -5.72 -8.49
CA ILE A 145 -1.88 -4.38 -9.05
C ILE A 145 -3.03 -3.46 -8.62
N ALA A 146 -4.27 -3.94 -8.63
CA ALA A 146 -5.44 -3.20 -8.17
C ALA A 146 -5.34 -2.88 -6.66
N ALA A 147 -4.96 -3.85 -5.84
CA ALA A 147 -4.75 -3.64 -4.40
C ALA A 147 -3.69 -2.56 -4.13
N ILE A 148 -2.57 -2.57 -4.85
CA ILE A 148 -1.53 -1.53 -4.77
C ILE A 148 -2.10 -0.17 -5.18
N ARG A 149 -2.85 -0.08 -6.28
CA ARG A 149 -3.43 1.19 -6.77
C ARG A 149 -4.43 1.82 -5.80
N TYR A 150 -5.13 1.02 -5.01
CA TYR A 150 -6.15 1.51 -4.06
C TYR A 150 -5.60 1.66 -2.63
N SER A 151 -4.37 1.24 -2.37
CA SER A 151 -3.79 1.19 -1.02
C SER A 151 -3.74 2.53 -0.28
N MET A 152 -3.66 3.65 -1.01
CA MET A 152 -3.64 4.99 -0.41
C MET A 152 -5.03 5.60 -0.22
N ALA A 153 -6.11 5.00 -0.73
CA ALA A 153 -7.47 5.53 -0.59
C ALA A 153 -7.92 5.71 0.88
N PRO A 154 -7.63 4.78 1.81
CA PRO A 154 -7.92 4.97 3.22
C PRO A 154 -7.18 6.16 3.85
N TYR A 155 -5.98 6.48 3.37
CA TYR A 155 -5.20 7.63 3.85
C TYR A 155 -5.82 8.94 3.39
N TYR A 156 -6.27 9.05 2.12
CA TYR A 156 -6.99 10.21 1.62
C TYR A 156 -8.29 10.47 2.40
N MET A 157 -9.07 9.41 2.68
CA MET A 157 -10.29 9.55 3.49
C MET A 157 -9.98 9.81 4.97
N ALA A 158 -8.85 9.32 5.50
CA ALA A 158 -8.41 9.63 6.86
C ALA A 158 -8.02 11.11 7.02
N GLU A 159 -7.43 11.71 6.00
CA GLU A 159 -7.07 13.12 5.97
C GLU A 159 -8.30 14.01 5.80
N ASP A 160 -9.14 13.71 4.81
CA ASP A 160 -10.39 14.41 4.54
C ASP A 160 -11.58 13.44 4.56
N PRO A 161 -12.31 13.36 5.70
CA PRO A 161 -13.45 12.47 5.82
C PRO A 161 -14.70 12.93 5.05
N SER A 162 -14.67 14.11 4.41
CA SER A 162 -15.79 14.61 3.61
C SER A 162 -15.84 14.00 2.21
N ILE A 163 -14.72 13.50 1.69
CA ILE A 163 -14.64 12.93 0.35
C ILE A 163 -15.42 11.62 0.21
N SER A 164 -15.89 11.36 -1.01
CA SER A 164 -16.55 10.11 -1.33
C SER A 164 -15.58 8.94 -1.48
N ALA A 165 -16.06 7.69 -1.30
CA ALA A 165 -15.25 6.49 -1.49
C ALA A 165 -14.64 6.41 -2.90
N THR A 166 -15.41 6.78 -3.92
CA THR A 166 -14.95 6.82 -5.32
C THR A 166 -13.87 7.85 -5.54
N GLU A 167 -14.01 9.02 -4.96
CA GLU A 167 -13.02 10.10 -5.05
C GLU A 167 -11.71 9.71 -4.34
N ALA A 168 -11.79 9.13 -3.14
CA ALA A 168 -10.62 8.61 -2.43
C ALA A 168 -9.85 7.57 -3.27
N ILE A 169 -10.57 6.65 -3.93
CA ILE A 169 -9.98 5.65 -4.81
C ILE A 169 -9.35 6.28 -6.06
N GLU A 170 -9.99 7.29 -6.67
CA GLU A 170 -9.42 7.99 -7.83
C GLU A 170 -8.13 8.75 -7.45
N LYS A 171 -8.15 9.50 -6.35
CA LYS A 171 -6.94 10.16 -5.82
C LYS A 171 -5.80 9.15 -5.58
N SER A 172 -6.13 7.99 -5.00
CA SER A 172 -5.17 6.91 -4.80
C SER A 172 -4.59 6.38 -6.11
N LYS A 173 -5.42 6.14 -7.13
CA LYS A 173 -4.97 5.68 -8.44
C LYS A 173 -3.98 6.66 -9.07
N HIS A 174 -4.29 7.95 -9.06
CA HIS A 174 -3.43 8.99 -9.61
C HIS A 174 -2.11 9.10 -8.86
N ALA A 175 -2.15 9.10 -7.53
CA ALA A 175 -0.94 9.15 -6.70
C ALA A 175 -0.01 7.94 -6.90
N MET A 176 -0.58 6.79 -7.27
CA MET A 176 0.16 5.53 -7.43
C MET A 176 0.63 5.26 -8.87
N LEU A 177 0.43 6.17 -9.85
CA LEU A 177 0.77 5.93 -11.25
C LEU A 177 2.23 5.48 -11.43
N ASP A 178 3.19 6.22 -10.87
CA ASP A 178 4.62 5.95 -11.04
C ASP A 178 5.28 5.34 -9.79
N MET A 179 4.51 5.15 -8.72
CA MET A 179 5.02 4.74 -7.41
C MET A 179 4.68 3.31 -7.00
N LYS A 180 4.05 2.53 -7.89
CA LYS A 180 3.62 1.15 -7.59
C LYS A 180 4.77 0.25 -7.17
N LEU A 181 5.90 0.30 -7.88
CA LEU A 181 7.08 -0.52 -7.58
C LEU A 181 7.75 -0.11 -6.27
N SER A 182 7.77 1.20 -5.95
CA SER A 182 8.29 1.70 -4.68
C SER A 182 7.43 1.22 -3.50
N TYR A 183 6.10 1.25 -3.64
CA TYR A 183 5.19 0.70 -2.64
C TYR A 183 5.29 -0.81 -2.51
N PHE A 184 5.36 -1.53 -3.62
CA PHE A 184 5.54 -2.98 -3.65
C PHE A 184 6.85 -3.40 -2.95
N SER A 185 7.96 -2.70 -3.24
CA SER A 185 9.25 -2.91 -2.56
C SER A 185 9.14 -2.67 -1.05
N LEU A 186 8.37 -1.63 -0.64
CA LEU A 186 8.11 -1.37 0.76
C LEU A 186 7.36 -2.53 1.43
N MET A 187 6.31 -3.04 0.79
CA MET A 187 5.51 -4.16 1.30
C MET A 187 6.33 -5.46 1.41
N ILE A 188 7.08 -5.82 0.37
CA ILE A 188 7.97 -7.01 0.40
C ILE A 188 8.98 -6.91 1.53
N SER A 189 9.52 -5.72 1.78
CA SER A 189 10.47 -5.48 2.85
C SER A 189 9.88 -5.72 4.26
N PHE A 190 8.57 -5.57 4.45
CA PHE A 190 7.86 -5.95 5.68
C PHE A 190 7.46 -7.43 5.70
N LEU A 191 7.17 -8.01 4.54
CA LEU A 191 6.89 -9.44 4.41
C LEU A 191 8.04 -10.27 4.96
N GLY A 192 9.29 -9.90 4.71
CA GLY A 192 10.46 -10.57 5.27
C GLY A 192 10.45 -10.59 6.81
N TRP A 193 10.10 -9.49 7.46
CA TRP A 193 9.97 -9.43 8.91
C TRP A 193 8.82 -10.29 9.44
N SER A 194 7.69 -10.32 8.72
CA SER A 194 6.54 -11.17 9.08
C SER A 194 6.88 -12.66 8.95
N LEU A 195 7.67 -13.06 7.96
CA LEU A 195 8.15 -14.43 7.83
C LEU A 195 9.08 -14.83 8.99
N VAL A 196 9.99 -13.92 9.40
CA VAL A 196 10.85 -14.16 10.57
C VAL A 196 10.01 -14.32 11.84
N ALA A 197 8.98 -13.48 12.04
CA ALA A 197 8.07 -13.61 13.17
C ALA A 197 7.29 -14.93 13.15
N MET A 198 6.83 -15.39 11.98
CA MET A 198 6.18 -16.67 11.80
C MET A 198 7.12 -17.85 12.13
N MET A 199 8.36 -17.81 11.66
CA MET A 199 9.35 -18.83 11.99
C MET A 199 9.65 -18.89 13.49
N ALA A 200 9.79 -17.71 14.13
CA ALA A 200 9.98 -17.62 15.58
C ALA A 200 8.78 -18.22 16.34
N GLN A 201 7.55 -17.96 15.88
CA GLN A 201 6.35 -18.54 16.49
C GLN A 201 6.37 -20.07 16.41
N VAL A 202 6.71 -20.66 15.26
CA VAL A 202 6.80 -22.13 15.09
C VAL A 202 7.81 -22.75 16.08
N LEU A 203 8.96 -22.10 16.28
CA LEU A 203 9.96 -22.55 17.25
C LEU A 203 9.46 -22.43 18.70
N LEU A 204 8.78 -21.33 19.03
CA LEU A 204 8.27 -21.08 20.38
C LEU A 204 7.12 -22.02 20.77
N VAL A 205 6.31 -22.49 19.82
CA VAL A 205 5.23 -23.46 20.07
C VAL A 205 5.78 -24.75 20.68
N SER A 206 6.99 -25.18 20.30
CA SER A 206 7.64 -26.36 20.87
C SER A 206 7.97 -26.22 22.35
N ILE A 207 8.07 -24.99 22.87
CA ILE A 207 8.35 -24.71 24.29
C ILE A 207 7.04 -24.56 25.05
N ASN A 208 6.17 -23.66 24.63
CA ASN A 208 4.86 -23.41 25.21
C ASN A 208 3.94 -22.68 24.22
N VAL A 209 2.77 -23.26 23.94
CA VAL A 209 1.80 -22.73 22.98
C VAL A 209 1.30 -21.33 23.35
N VAL A 210 0.94 -21.11 24.63
CA VAL A 210 0.42 -19.82 25.11
C VAL A 210 1.49 -18.74 24.98
N PHE A 211 2.70 -19.05 25.41
CA PHE A 211 3.83 -18.12 25.26
C PHE A 211 4.11 -17.76 23.80
N ALA A 212 4.08 -18.76 22.92
CA ALA A 212 4.27 -18.57 21.48
C ALA A 212 3.21 -17.63 20.89
N LEU A 213 1.93 -17.83 21.22
CA LEU A 213 0.83 -16.99 20.75
C LEU A 213 0.98 -15.53 21.22
N VAL A 214 1.27 -15.32 22.50
CA VAL A 214 1.46 -13.98 23.08
C VAL A 214 2.66 -13.29 22.45
N ALA A 215 3.79 -13.97 22.34
CA ALA A 215 5.00 -13.42 21.71
C ALA A 215 4.77 -13.05 20.24
N ALA A 216 4.05 -13.90 19.48
CA ALA A 216 3.69 -13.63 18.08
C ALA A 216 2.81 -12.37 17.94
N GLN A 217 1.83 -12.18 18.84
CA GLN A 217 0.98 -10.98 18.83
C GLN A 217 1.79 -9.69 19.08
N PHE A 218 2.73 -9.73 20.03
CA PHE A 218 3.60 -8.57 20.27
C PHE A 218 4.54 -8.28 19.09
N MET A 219 5.12 -9.30 18.48
CA MET A 219 5.96 -9.13 17.29
C MET A 219 5.15 -8.54 16.14
N GLN A 220 3.95 -9.09 15.87
CA GLN A 220 3.07 -8.61 14.81
C GLN A 220 2.60 -7.17 15.07
N LEU A 221 2.30 -6.81 16.31
CA LEU A 221 1.94 -5.45 16.70
C LEU A 221 3.08 -4.47 16.42
N ALA A 222 4.32 -4.83 16.76
CA ALA A 222 5.48 -3.97 16.49
C ALA A 222 5.72 -3.79 14.99
N ILE A 223 5.62 -4.88 14.21
CA ILE A 223 5.77 -4.85 12.75
C ILE A 223 4.69 -3.98 12.11
N SER A 224 3.41 -4.17 12.49
CA SER A 224 2.28 -3.40 11.93
C SER A 224 2.35 -1.93 12.31
N THR A 225 2.74 -1.59 13.54
CA THR A 225 2.95 -0.19 13.96
C THR A 225 4.02 0.49 13.11
N TYR A 226 5.15 -0.17 12.88
CA TYR A 226 6.21 0.37 12.03
C TYR A 226 5.79 0.45 10.57
N MET A 227 5.06 -0.53 10.06
CA MET A 227 4.50 -0.54 8.71
C MET A 227 3.51 0.61 8.50
N ASN A 228 2.59 0.85 9.44
CA ASN A 228 1.64 1.96 9.38
C ASN A 228 2.36 3.32 9.30
N GLY A 229 3.42 3.52 10.10
CA GLY A 229 4.26 4.70 10.01
C GLY A 229 4.96 4.85 8.65
N ALA A 230 5.51 3.76 8.10
CA ALA A 230 6.16 3.77 6.80
C ALA A 230 5.17 4.04 5.65
N CYS A 231 3.96 3.48 5.73
CA CYS A 231 2.87 3.74 4.77
C CYS A 231 2.38 5.20 4.86
N ALA A 232 2.27 5.77 6.05
CA ALA A 232 1.92 7.18 6.21
C ALA A 232 3.01 8.11 5.65
N SER A 233 4.30 7.77 5.84
CA SER A 233 5.41 8.47 5.20
C SER A 233 5.34 8.39 3.67
N PHE A 234 5.00 7.21 3.14
CA PHE A 234 4.79 7.00 1.70
C PHE A 234 3.62 7.85 1.20
N TYR A 235 2.48 7.83 1.89
CA TYR A 235 1.31 8.65 1.57
C TYR A 235 1.65 10.13 1.45
N LEU A 236 2.32 10.71 2.44
CA LEU A 236 2.71 12.13 2.41
C LEU A 236 3.65 12.46 1.25
N THR A 237 4.47 11.50 0.83
CA THR A 237 5.35 11.69 -0.34
C THR A 237 4.56 11.73 -1.64
N VAL A 238 3.57 10.86 -1.81
CA VAL A 238 2.80 10.78 -3.07
C VAL A 238 1.64 11.76 -3.13
N SER A 239 1.11 12.22 -2.00
CA SER A 239 0.00 13.17 -1.94
C SER A 239 0.42 14.63 -2.15
N SER A 240 1.67 14.98 -1.88
CA SER A 240 2.16 16.34 -2.07
C SER A 240 2.65 16.56 -3.51
N LYS A 241 2.34 17.74 -4.09
CA LYS A 241 2.75 18.10 -5.46
C LYS A 241 4.27 17.99 -5.70
N ASN A 242 5.09 18.24 -4.67
CA ASN A 242 6.55 18.22 -4.75
C ASN A 242 7.18 17.07 -3.97
N GLY A 243 6.38 16.19 -3.34
CA GLY A 243 6.89 15.18 -2.40
C GLY A 243 7.78 14.14 -3.07
N ILE A 244 7.42 13.70 -4.27
CA ILE A 244 8.22 12.74 -5.04
C ILE A 244 9.55 13.39 -5.45
N GLY A 245 9.54 14.64 -5.91
CA GLY A 245 10.74 15.40 -6.26
C GLY A 245 11.67 15.57 -5.06
N ALA A 246 11.15 16.03 -3.92
CA ALA A 246 11.93 16.21 -2.70
C ALA A 246 12.52 14.88 -2.18
N ALA A 247 11.75 13.81 -2.21
CA ALA A 247 12.21 12.49 -1.81
C ALA A 247 13.32 11.95 -2.72
N ARG A 248 13.23 12.23 -4.04
CA ARG A 248 14.26 11.88 -5.03
C ARG A 248 15.54 12.66 -4.76
N GLN A 249 15.43 13.97 -4.52
CA GLN A 249 16.58 14.82 -4.21
C GLN A 249 17.32 14.34 -2.96
N GLU A 250 16.61 14.11 -1.87
CA GLU A 250 17.19 13.60 -0.62
C GLU A 250 17.89 12.23 -0.82
N MET A 251 17.34 11.39 -1.67
CA MET A 251 17.98 10.11 -2.02
C MET A 251 19.26 10.32 -2.83
N PHE A 252 19.27 11.23 -3.79
CA PHE A 252 20.46 11.56 -4.59
C PHE A 252 21.58 12.16 -3.75
N ASP A 253 21.24 13.05 -2.82
CA ASP A 253 22.22 13.64 -1.92
C ASP A 253 22.87 12.58 -1.02
N ARG A 254 22.12 11.58 -0.58
CA ARG A 254 22.67 10.45 0.16
C ARG A 254 23.57 9.55 -0.68
N MET A 255 23.18 9.26 -1.92
CA MET A 255 24.03 8.48 -2.84
C MET A 255 25.36 9.18 -3.04
N ARG A 256 25.37 10.51 -3.24
CA ARG A 256 26.60 11.31 -3.32
C ARG A 256 27.44 11.23 -2.06
N GLN A 257 26.82 11.29 -0.87
CA GLN A 257 27.51 11.13 0.41
C GLN A 257 28.16 9.73 0.58
N MET A 258 27.56 8.71 -0.03
CA MET A 258 28.11 7.34 -0.04
C MET A 258 29.10 7.08 -1.18
N GLY A 259 29.42 8.11 -1.99
CA GLY A 259 30.34 7.98 -3.14
C GLY A 259 29.71 7.29 -4.36
N VAL A 260 28.38 7.17 -4.39
CA VAL A 260 27.65 6.59 -5.53
C VAL A 260 27.09 7.71 -6.40
N ASP A 261 27.40 7.66 -7.70
CA ASP A 261 26.89 8.65 -8.65
C ASP A 261 25.39 8.38 -8.93
N PRO A 262 24.49 9.34 -8.64
CA PRO A 262 23.07 9.19 -8.90
C PRO A 262 22.70 9.11 -10.39
N SER A 263 23.56 9.62 -11.30
CA SER A 263 23.31 9.61 -12.75
C SER A 263 23.17 8.17 -13.29
N THR A 264 23.90 7.23 -12.70
CA THR A 264 23.79 5.79 -13.04
C THR A 264 22.37 5.21 -12.86
N TYR A 265 21.52 5.89 -12.06
CA TYR A 265 20.15 5.46 -11.74
C TYR A 265 19.07 6.42 -12.26
N SER A 266 19.43 7.62 -12.72
CA SER A 266 18.50 8.50 -13.43
C SER A 266 18.41 7.96 -14.87
N GLY A 267 17.26 7.49 -15.28
CA GLY A 267 17.06 7.00 -16.65
C GLY A 267 17.03 8.14 -17.71
N GLU A 268 17.57 9.32 -17.37
CA GLU A 268 17.62 10.50 -18.24
C GLU A 268 18.55 10.27 -19.45
N ASP A 269 19.65 9.53 -19.25
CA ASP A 269 20.58 9.21 -20.36
C ASP A 269 19.94 8.29 -21.42
N ARG A 270 18.86 7.56 -21.12
CA ARG A 270 18.16 6.70 -22.10
C ARG A 270 17.12 7.45 -22.92
N GLU A 271 16.66 8.61 -22.49
CA GLU A 271 15.74 9.44 -23.26
C GLU A 271 16.49 10.39 -24.21
N GLU A 272 17.69 10.86 -23.84
CA GLU A 272 18.55 11.61 -24.72
C GLU A 272 19.14 10.75 -25.86
N GLU A 273 19.51 9.48 -25.58
CA GLU A 273 19.93 8.54 -26.65
C GLU A 273 18.79 8.12 -27.60
N ARG A 274 17.53 8.17 -27.16
CA ARG A 274 16.37 7.90 -28.04
C ARG A 274 15.82 9.12 -28.74
N GLY A 275 16.20 10.32 -28.30
CA GLY A 275 15.72 11.58 -28.83
C GLY A 275 16.71 12.30 -29.76
N ALA A 276 17.93 11.81 -29.94
CA ALA A 276 18.85 12.32 -30.93
C ALA A 276 18.36 11.87 -32.33
N PRO A 277 17.95 12.81 -33.21
CA PRO A 277 17.70 12.44 -34.60
C PRO A 277 19.02 11.91 -35.17
N GLN A 278 18.97 10.68 -35.70
CA GLN A 278 20.07 10.16 -36.49
C GLN A 278 20.32 11.19 -37.61
N ALA A 279 21.45 11.87 -37.57
CA ALA A 279 21.93 12.65 -38.67
C ALA A 279 22.07 11.66 -39.86
N GLU A 280 21.18 11.78 -40.85
CA GLU A 280 21.38 11.19 -42.17
C GLU A 280 22.74 11.70 -42.67
N GLU A 281 23.72 10.85 -42.75
CA GLU A 281 24.90 11.06 -43.57
C GLU A 281 24.43 11.19 -45.04
N ASP A 282 24.30 12.45 -45.47
CA ASP A 282 24.12 12.81 -46.88
C ASP A 282 25.49 12.65 -47.58
N ASP A 283 25.70 11.44 -48.13
CA ASP A 283 26.80 11.18 -49.05
C ASP A 283 26.56 11.94 -50.35
N GLY A 284 27.14 13.13 -50.39
CA GLY A 284 27.21 13.95 -51.59
C GLY A 284 27.92 13.23 -52.73
N ALA A 285 27.16 12.85 -53.76
CA ALA A 285 27.69 12.61 -55.09
C ALA A 285 27.12 13.64 -56.07
N ALA A 286 27.94 14.58 -56.42
CA ALA A 286 27.72 15.51 -57.53
C ALA A 286 27.70 14.75 -58.86
N ASP A 287 26.79 15.10 -59.79
CA ASP A 287 27.13 15.46 -61.15
C ASP A 287 25.88 15.79 -62.02
N PRO A 288 26.01 16.32 -63.26
CA PRO A 288 25.70 17.71 -63.54
C PRO A 288 24.50 17.86 -64.53
N LYS A 289 24.10 19.13 -64.69
CA LYS A 289 23.10 19.58 -65.74
C LYS A 289 23.49 19.21 -67.19
N PRO A 290 22.48 19.11 -68.05
CA PRO A 290 22.30 20.25 -69.03
C PRO A 290 20.86 20.64 -69.39
N ASN A 291 20.74 21.94 -69.62
CA ASN A 291 19.92 22.76 -70.47
C ASN A 291 18.79 22.11 -71.35
N GLY A 292 17.73 22.86 -71.39
CA GLY A 292 16.87 22.84 -72.58
C GLY A 292 15.45 23.36 -72.31
N ASP A 293 15.29 24.62 -72.53
CA ASP A 293 14.28 25.29 -73.32
C ASP A 293 12.79 24.93 -73.26
N GLY A 294 12.00 25.97 -73.18
CA GLY A 294 10.90 26.16 -74.10
C GLY A 294 9.49 26.16 -73.53
N GLY A 295 8.90 27.32 -73.50
CA GLY A 295 7.54 27.49 -73.93
C GLY A 295 6.44 27.59 -72.92
N SER A 296 6.09 28.81 -72.52
CA SER A 296 4.95 29.52 -73.07
C SER A 296 3.55 29.04 -72.69
N ALA A 297 2.85 30.00 -72.17
CA ALA A 297 1.43 30.33 -72.34
C ALA A 297 0.37 29.57 -71.54
N ASP A 298 -0.30 30.34 -70.70
CA ASP A 298 -1.61 30.95 -71.00
C ASP A 298 -2.83 30.25 -70.38
N GLY A 299 -3.68 31.11 -69.80
CA GLY A 299 -5.11 30.92 -69.72
C GLY A 299 -5.70 30.43 -68.42
N GLY A 300 -6.14 31.34 -67.59
CA GLY A 300 -7.48 31.89 -67.69
C GLY A 300 -8.53 31.15 -66.89
N GLY A 301 -9.18 31.89 -66.00
CA GLY A 301 -10.60 31.80 -65.80
C GLY A 301 -11.05 30.95 -64.63
N ASP A 302 -11.39 31.57 -63.55
CA ASP A 302 -12.70 32.13 -63.23
C ASP A 302 -13.76 31.13 -62.67
N ASP A 303 -14.35 31.58 -61.63
CA ASP A 303 -15.70 31.30 -61.13
C ASP A 303 -16.08 29.92 -60.53
N ARG A 304 -16.30 29.91 -59.28
CA ARG A 304 -17.54 29.94 -58.43
C ARG A 304 -17.27 29.34 -57.10
#